data_e7341924af7b99fe164f404de078df78
#
_entry.id   e7341924af7b99fe164f404de078df78
#
_cell.length_a   1.000
_cell.length_b   1.000
_cell.length_c   1.000
_cell.angle_alpha   90.00
_cell.angle_beta   90.00
_cell.angle_gamma   90.00
#
_symmetry.space_group_name_H-M   'P 1'
#
loop_
_entity.id
_entity.type
_entity.pdbx_description
1 polymer ?
#
loop_
_entity_poly.entity_id
_entity_poly.type
_entity_poly.pdbx_seq_one_letter_code
_entity_poly.pdbx_strand_id
1 'polypeptide(L)'
;MGYTTHVTGEFAIEPSLTWNEFKDSEFAPHNITDSYDPELILRVNETSVDTDDGPLLKRTATALVMREIDEYRAYDLLDQVQKAVDSFPGHTFIGRLDCEGEQSADLWRVVLRDGRAVKVEPRIVWPDEDGGQ
;
A
#
# COMPACT_ATOMS: atom_id res chain seq x y z
N MET A 1 -25.27 -1.65 6.90
CA MET A 1 -24.09 -2.35 7.34
C MET A 1 -23.40 -2.99 6.17
N GLY A 2 -22.12 -2.98 6.17
CA GLY A 2 -21.33 -3.56 5.11
C GLY A 2 -20.39 -4.63 5.63
N TYR A 3 -19.76 -5.29 4.71
CA TYR A 3 -18.73 -6.27 4.99
C TYR A 3 -17.39 -5.53 5.14
N THR A 4 -16.75 -5.68 6.28
CA THR A 4 -15.50 -4.96 6.59
C THR A 4 -14.30 -5.85 6.33
N THR A 5 -13.29 -5.30 5.68
CA THR A 5 -12.01 -5.95 5.44
C THR A 5 -10.92 -5.21 6.20
N HIS A 6 -10.12 -5.95 6.97
CA HIS A 6 -8.95 -5.41 7.65
C HIS A 6 -7.73 -5.64 6.77
N VAL A 7 -6.97 -4.58 6.55
CA VAL A 7 -5.78 -4.64 5.70
C VAL A 7 -4.56 -4.28 6.52
N THR A 8 -3.53 -5.13 6.48
CA THR A 8 -2.25 -4.87 7.12
C THR A 8 -1.13 -5.05 6.11
N GLY A 9 0.06 -4.53 6.46
CA GLY A 9 1.21 -4.59 5.57
C GLY A 9 1.40 -3.31 4.81
N GLU A 10 2.39 -3.31 3.95
CA GLU A 10 2.74 -2.14 3.15
C GLU A 10 3.63 -2.55 1.98
N PHE A 11 3.78 -1.62 1.02
CA PHE A 11 4.77 -1.75 -0.03
C PHE A 11 5.85 -0.70 0.22
N ALA A 12 7.08 -1.15 0.47
CA ALA A 12 8.23 -0.25 0.53
C ALA A 12 8.57 0.21 -0.89
N ILE A 13 9.01 1.44 -1.04
CA ILE A 13 9.33 2.03 -2.34
C ILE A 13 10.84 2.25 -2.44
N GLU A 14 11.48 1.65 -3.44
CA GLU A 14 12.93 1.74 -3.65
C GLU A 14 13.26 2.14 -5.07
N PRO A 15 14.09 3.17 -5.25
CA PRO A 15 14.46 4.15 -4.24
C PRO A 15 13.25 4.96 -3.79
N SER A 16 13.35 5.66 -2.66
CA SER A 16 12.24 6.50 -2.18
C SER A 16 11.87 7.55 -3.20
N LEU A 17 10.59 7.94 -3.21
CA LEU A 17 10.12 8.99 -4.09
C LEU A 17 10.63 10.34 -3.60
N THR A 18 11.06 11.18 -4.54
CA THR A 18 11.43 12.57 -4.22
C THR A 18 10.17 13.44 -4.14
N TRP A 19 10.30 14.59 -3.47
CA TRP A 19 9.19 15.53 -3.37
C TRP A 19 8.61 15.88 -4.74
N ASN A 20 9.46 16.15 -5.73
CA ASN A 20 9.00 16.50 -7.06
C ASN A 20 8.21 15.37 -7.73
N GLU A 21 8.51 14.12 -7.38
CA GLU A 21 7.81 12.97 -7.94
C GLU A 21 6.42 12.78 -7.34
N PHE A 22 6.23 13.10 -6.05
CA PHE A 22 4.94 12.79 -5.41
C PHE A 22 4.12 14.01 -4.99
N LYS A 23 4.65 15.22 -5.08
CA LYS A 23 3.96 16.42 -4.55
C LYS A 23 2.56 16.63 -5.13
N ASP A 24 2.34 16.24 -6.38
CA ASP A 24 1.06 16.39 -7.06
C ASP A 24 0.25 15.08 -7.14
N SER A 25 0.74 14.02 -6.48
CA SER A 25 0.08 12.73 -6.50
C SER A 25 -1.18 12.72 -5.64
N GLU A 26 -2.21 12.03 -6.12
CA GLU A 26 -3.42 11.83 -5.30
C GLU A 26 -3.15 11.01 -4.04
N PHE A 27 -2.07 10.23 -4.02
CA PHE A 27 -1.69 9.41 -2.86
C PHE A 27 -0.89 10.18 -1.81
N ALA A 28 -0.48 11.41 -2.11
CA ALA A 28 0.26 12.21 -1.15
C ALA A 28 -0.67 12.70 -0.03
N PRO A 29 -0.23 12.61 1.25
CA PRO A 29 -1.10 12.99 2.37
C PRO A 29 -1.67 14.41 2.27
N HIS A 30 -0.87 15.37 1.78
CA HIS A 30 -1.29 16.75 1.70
C HIS A 30 -2.33 17.02 0.59
N ASN A 31 -2.55 16.06 -0.30
CA ASN A 31 -3.53 16.20 -1.38
C ASN A 31 -4.84 15.46 -1.10
N ILE A 32 -4.92 14.73 -0.01
CA ILE A 32 -6.09 13.94 0.31
C ILE A 32 -7.16 14.82 0.93
N THR A 33 -8.32 14.88 0.27
CA THR A 33 -9.44 15.71 0.71
C THR A 33 -10.71 14.91 0.95
N ASP A 34 -10.75 13.66 0.50
CA ASP A 34 -11.92 12.79 0.64
C ASP A 34 -11.61 11.73 1.69
N SER A 35 -12.59 11.37 2.51
CA SER A 35 -12.40 10.37 3.55
C SER A 35 -12.30 8.94 3.04
N TYR A 36 -12.71 8.69 1.79
CA TYR A 36 -12.74 7.35 1.23
C TYR A 36 -11.83 7.14 0.03
N ASP A 37 -11.33 8.21 -0.58
CA ASP A 37 -10.58 8.13 -1.82
C ASP A 37 -9.37 9.06 -1.79
N PRO A 38 -8.17 8.60 -2.15
CA PRO A 38 -7.80 7.22 -2.46
C PRO A 38 -7.75 6.34 -1.22
N GLU A 39 -7.78 5.02 -1.42
CA GLU A 39 -7.75 4.07 -0.30
C GLU A 39 -6.35 3.87 0.27
N LEU A 40 -5.35 4.20 -0.49
CA LEU A 40 -3.94 4.08 -0.11
C LEU A 40 -3.32 5.47 0.04
N ILE A 41 -2.26 5.54 0.81
CA ILE A 41 -1.54 6.79 1.08
C ILE A 41 -0.04 6.53 1.09
N LEU A 42 0.72 7.52 0.65
CA LEU A 42 2.17 7.46 0.76
C LEU A 42 2.61 7.82 2.17
N ARG A 43 3.55 7.06 2.72
CA ARG A 43 4.20 7.42 3.99
C ARG A 43 5.35 8.37 3.67
N VAL A 44 5.26 9.60 4.18
CA VAL A 44 6.24 10.64 3.92
C VAL A 44 7.14 10.81 5.12
N ASN A 45 8.44 10.78 4.88
CA ASN A 45 9.45 11.06 5.88
C ASN A 45 10.02 12.45 5.63
N GLU A 46 10.23 13.18 6.71
CA GLU A 46 10.82 14.53 6.65
C GLU A 46 12.13 14.52 7.42
N THR A 47 13.17 15.00 6.77
CA THR A 47 14.48 15.16 7.40
C THR A 47 14.92 16.61 7.29
N SER A 48 15.67 17.07 8.28
CA SER A 48 16.22 18.40 8.29
C SER A 48 17.74 18.28 8.11
N VAL A 49 18.28 19.05 7.18
CA VAL A 49 19.72 19.11 6.92
C VAL A 49 20.16 20.55 7.14
N ASP A 50 21.17 20.74 7.99
CA ASP A 50 21.73 22.07 8.23
C ASP A 50 22.59 22.47 7.04
N THR A 51 22.34 23.67 6.55
CA THR A 51 23.15 24.28 5.49
C THR A 51 23.62 25.63 5.93
N ASP A 52 24.57 26.25 5.18
CA ASP A 52 25.05 27.57 5.45
C ASP A 52 23.95 28.63 5.45
N ASP A 53 22.88 28.37 4.70
CA ASP A 53 21.73 29.27 4.60
C ASP A 53 20.62 28.93 5.60
N GLY A 54 20.87 28.00 6.53
CA GLY A 54 19.90 27.56 7.52
C GLY A 54 19.43 26.10 7.26
N PRO A 55 18.46 25.64 8.02
CA PRO A 55 17.98 24.27 7.87
C PRO A 55 17.20 24.11 6.56
N LEU A 56 17.45 22.99 5.88
CA LEU A 56 16.73 22.58 4.68
C LEU A 56 15.88 21.35 5.02
N LEU A 57 14.59 21.44 4.77
CA LEU A 57 13.69 20.30 4.96
C LEU A 57 13.63 19.47 3.70
N LYS A 58 13.79 18.17 3.86
CA LYS A 58 13.72 17.23 2.76
C LYS A 58 12.62 16.22 3.05
N ARG A 59 11.69 16.08 2.11
CA ARG A 59 10.60 15.12 2.20
C ARG A 59 10.75 14.06 1.15
N THR A 60 10.60 12.79 1.57
CA THR A 60 10.63 11.64 0.68
C THR A 60 9.47 10.72 1.03
N ALA A 61 8.96 9.99 0.04
CA ALA A 61 7.95 8.98 0.28
C ALA A 61 8.61 7.60 0.23
N THR A 62 8.48 6.85 1.32
CA THR A 62 9.22 5.60 1.52
C THR A 62 8.36 4.35 1.39
N ALA A 63 7.04 4.50 1.47
CA ALA A 63 6.14 3.34 1.40
C ALA A 63 4.75 3.76 0.97
N LEU A 64 4.01 2.79 0.45
CA LEU A 64 2.59 2.91 0.16
C LEU A 64 1.86 2.07 1.20
N VAL A 65 0.94 2.70 1.94
CA VAL A 65 0.25 2.07 3.05
C VAL A 65 -1.26 2.25 2.93
N MET A 66 -2.00 1.42 3.65
CA MET A 66 -3.45 1.53 3.69
C MET A 66 -3.86 2.68 4.61
N ARG A 67 -4.82 3.48 4.17
CA ARG A 67 -5.41 4.52 5.01
C ARG A 67 -6.38 3.87 6.01
N GLU A 68 -6.62 4.56 7.12
CA GLU A 68 -7.66 4.14 8.06
C GLU A 68 -9.01 4.58 7.50
N ILE A 69 -9.79 3.62 7.07
CA ILE A 69 -11.14 3.86 6.52
C ILE A 69 -12.12 2.98 7.30
N ASP A 70 -13.10 3.62 7.94
CA ASP A 70 -14.13 2.90 8.68
C ASP A 70 -14.97 2.05 7.71
N GLU A 71 -15.26 0.83 8.12
CA GLU A 71 -16.09 -0.10 7.34
C GLU A 71 -15.56 -0.31 5.92
N TYR A 72 -14.24 -0.41 5.80
CA TYR A 72 -13.59 -0.57 4.51
C TYR A 72 -13.94 -1.91 3.87
N ARG A 73 -14.32 -1.89 2.59
CA ARG A 73 -14.81 -3.08 1.89
C ARG A 73 -13.84 -3.64 0.83
N ALA A 74 -12.78 -2.92 0.55
CA ALA A 74 -11.71 -3.36 -0.35
C ALA A 74 -12.15 -3.68 -1.78
N TYR A 75 -13.21 -3.04 -2.28
CA TYR A 75 -13.69 -3.32 -3.63
C TYR A 75 -12.69 -2.94 -4.72
N ASP A 76 -11.96 -1.84 -4.51
CA ASP A 76 -11.06 -1.29 -5.52
C ASP A 76 -9.58 -1.41 -5.14
N LEU A 77 -9.27 -2.22 -4.13
CA LEU A 77 -7.90 -2.24 -3.61
C LEU A 77 -6.86 -2.61 -4.66
N LEU A 78 -7.13 -3.63 -5.47
CA LEU A 78 -6.21 -4.04 -6.54
C LEU A 78 -5.96 -2.90 -7.53
N ASP A 79 -7.04 -2.24 -7.94
CA ASP A 79 -6.92 -1.13 -8.89
C ASP A 79 -6.18 0.04 -8.29
N GLN A 80 -6.38 0.31 -7.00
CA GLN A 80 -5.68 1.38 -6.30
C GLN A 80 -4.18 1.09 -6.21
N VAL A 81 -3.80 -0.14 -5.88
CA VAL A 81 -2.39 -0.53 -5.85
C VAL A 81 -1.77 -0.39 -7.23
N GLN A 82 -2.46 -0.90 -8.25
CA GLN A 82 -1.95 -0.81 -9.62
C GLN A 82 -1.77 0.64 -10.06
N LYS A 83 -2.73 1.48 -9.74
CA LYS A 83 -2.67 2.90 -10.08
C LYS A 83 -1.47 3.58 -9.42
N ALA A 84 -1.21 3.27 -8.15
CA ALA A 84 -0.07 3.83 -7.44
C ALA A 84 1.24 3.38 -8.07
N VAL A 85 1.38 2.10 -8.37
CA VAL A 85 2.59 1.55 -9.00
C VAL A 85 2.83 2.21 -10.37
N ASP A 86 1.78 2.33 -11.17
CA ASP A 86 1.88 2.91 -12.51
C ASP A 86 2.21 4.41 -12.47
N SER A 87 1.87 5.08 -11.36
CA SER A 87 2.12 6.52 -11.21
C SER A 87 3.61 6.83 -11.02
N PHE A 88 4.41 5.86 -10.60
CA PHE A 88 5.81 6.09 -10.24
C PHE A 88 6.74 5.12 -10.97
N PRO A 89 6.90 5.28 -12.28
CA PRO A 89 7.83 4.44 -13.03
C PRO A 89 9.26 4.65 -12.55
N GLY A 90 10.07 3.61 -12.64
CA GLY A 90 11.46 3.68 -12.18
C GLY A 90 11.64 3.36 -10.70
N HIS A 91 10.57 3.08 -9.99
CA HIS A 91 10.60 2.69 -8.58
C HIS A 91 10.07 1.28 -8.42
N THR A 92 10.65 0.54 -7.49
CA THR A 92 10.23 -0.82 -7.16
C THR A 92 9.42 -0.79 -5.88
N PHE A 93 8.23 -1.40 -5.92
CA PHE A 93 7.37 -1.53 -4.75
C PHE A 93 7.54 -2.94 -4.19
N ILE A 94 7.95 -3.05 -2.94
CA ILE A 94 8.34 -4.32 -2.31
C ILE A 94 7.48 -4.57 -1.08
N GLY A 95 6.83 -5.71 -1.03
CA GLY A 95 6.00 -6.08 0.11
C GLY A 95 4.68 -6.69 -0.33
N ARG A 96 3.70 -6.57 0.56
CA ARG A 96 2.37 -7.11 0.29
C ARG A 96 1.36 -6.49 1.25
N LEU A 97 0.08 -6.60 0.90
CA LEU A 97 -1.01 -6.29 1.80
C LEU A 97 -1.72 -7.59 2.15
N ASP A 98 -1.91 -7.81 3.45
CA ASP A 98 -2.66 -8.96 3.96
C ASP A 98 -4.07 -8.49 4.31
N CYS A 99 -5.07 -9.14 3.73
CA CYS A 99 -6.46 -8.75 3.86
C CYS A 99 -7.25 -9.84 4.58
N GLU A 100 -8.06 -9.43 5.54
CA GLU A 100 -8.89 -10.33 6.33
C GLU A 100 -10.30 -9.78 6.37
N GLY A 101 -11.25 -10.54 5.83
CA GLY A 101 -12.66 -10.18 5.89
C GLY A 101 -13.30 -10.66 7.18
N GLU A 102 -14.59 -10.36 7.33
CA GLU A 102 -15.35 -10.70 8.54
C GLU A 102 -15.66 -12.18 8.64
N GLN A 103 -15.77 -12.87 7.52
CA GLN A 103 -16.07 -14.30 7.53
C GLN A 103 -14.82 -15.12 7.82
N SER A 104 -15.04 -16.26 8.46
CA SER A 104 -13.95 -17.18 8.75
C SER A 104 -13.28 -17.63 7.45
N ALA A 105 -11.95 -17.65 7.45
CA ALA A 105 -11.12 -18.04 6.32
C ALA A 105 -11.22 -17.12 5.10
N ASP A 106 -11.80 -15.93 5.24
CA ASP A 106 -11.78 -14.93 4.18
C ASP A 106 -10.47 -14.16 4.24
N LEU A 107 -9.42 -14.81 3.78
CA LEU A 107 -8.05 -14.29 3.79
C LEU A 107 -7.56 -14.17 2.37
N TRP A 108 -6.90 -13.07 2.05
CA TRP A 108 -6.29 -12.90 0.74
C TRP A 108 -5.18 -11.88 0.82
N ARG A 109 -4.39 -11.80 -0.22
CA ARG A 109 -3.26 -10.88 -0.28
C ARG A 109 -3.25 -10.12 -1.58
N VAL A 110 -2.74 -8.90 -1.52
CA VAL A 110 -2.36 -8.17 -2.72
C VAL A 110 -0.84 -8.22 -2.80
N VAL A 111 -0.33 -8.77 -3.88
CA VAL A 111 1.10 -8.85 -4.16
C VAL A 111 1.38 -8.22 -5.51
N LEU A 112 2.64 -7.90 -5.75
CA LEU A 112 3.05 -7.39 -7.05
C LEU A 112 3.90 -8.46 -7.74
N ARG A 113 3.52 -8.79 -8.98
CA ARG A 113 4.27 -9.71 -9.84
C ARG A 113 4.53 -9.00 -11.15
N ASP A 114 5.80 -8.77 -11.44
CA ASP A 114 6.22 -8.07 -12.66
C ASP A 114 5.50 -6.72 -12.83
N GLY A 115 5.36 -5.97 -11.72
CA GLY A 115 4.70 -4.66 -11.73
C GLY A 115 3.18 -4.70 -11.77
N ARG A 116 2.58 -5.87 -11.63
CA ARG A 116 1.12 -6.06 -11.66
C ARG A 116 0.58 -6.42 -10.29
N ALA A 117 -0.45 -5.73 -9.86
CA ALA A 117 -1.15 -6.05 -8.62
C ALA A 117 -2.01 -7.29 -8.84
N VAL A 118 -1.81 -8.29 -7.99
CA VAL A 118 -2.49 -9.59 -8.11
C VAL A 118 -3.10 -9.96 -6.77
N LYS A 119 -4.33 -10.45 -6.79
CA LYS A 119 -4.98 -11.01 -5.63
C LYS A 119 -4.59 -12.48 -5.50
N VAL A 120 -4.10 -12.85 -4.32
CA VAL A 120 -3.71 -14.23 -4.01
C VAL A 120 -4.56 -14.74 -2.87
N GLU A 121 -5.15 -15.90 -3.05
CA GLU A 121 -5.96 -16.55 -2.02
C GLU A 121 -5.22 -17.74 -1.44
N PRO A 122 -5.39 -18.03 -0.13
CA PRO A 122 -4.71 -19.14 0.49
C PRO A 122 -5.32 -20.46 0.03
N ARG A 123 -4.51 -21.49 0.07
CA ARG A 123 -4.98 -22.86 -0.13
C ARG A 123 -4.92 -23.56 1.21
N ILE A 124 -6.04 -24.17 1.58
CA ILE A 124 -6.11 -24.93 2.83
C ILE A 124 -5.52 -26.33 2.58
N VAL A 125 -4.53 -26.66 3.38
CA VAL A 125 -3.86 -27.97 3.29
C VAL A 125 -4.01 -28.66 4.63
N TRP A 126 -4.54 -29.86 4.59
CA TRP A 126 -4.69 -30.69 5.78
C TRP A 126 -3.42 -31.54 5.96
N PRO A 127 -2.88 -31.62 7.18
CA PRO A 127 -1.63 -32.36 7.40
C PRO A 127 -1.69 -33.81 6.93
N ASP A 128 -2.84 -34.45 7.08
CA ASP A 128 -2.99 -35.86 6.67
C ASP A 128 -2.89 -36.03 5.16
N GLU A 129 -3.39 -35.07 4.41
CA GLU A 129 -3.32 -35.11 2.95
C GLU A 129 -1.92 -34.80 2.45
N ASP A 130 -1.25 -33.90 3.13
CA ASP A 130 0.07 -33.45 2.74
C ASP A 130 1.15 -34.36 3.26
N GLY A 131 1.06 -34.75 4.53
CA GLY A 131 2.07 -35.54 5.19
C GLY A 131 2.04 -37.02 4.87
N GLY A 132 0.93 -37.48 4.35
CA GLY A 132 0.76 -38.89 4.03
C GLY A 132 1.50 -39.35 2.79
N GLN A 133 2.16 -38.48 2.15
CA GLN A 133 2.79 -38.72 0.87
C GLN A 133 4.12 -39.44 0.96
#